data_69a986db19b2c56d61618ad8ecfd0dc7
#
_entry.id   69a986db19b2c56d61618ad8ecfd0dc7
#
_cell.length_a   1.000
_cell.length_b   1.000
_cell.length_c   1.000
_cell.angle_alpha   90.00
_cell.angle_beta   90.00
_cell.angle_gamma   90.00
#
_symmetry.space_group_name_H-M   'P 1'
#
loop_
_entity.id
_entity.type
_entity.pdbx_description
1 polymer ?
#
loop_
_entity_poly.entity_id
_entity_poly.type
_entity_poly.pdbx_seq_one_letter_code
_entity_poly.pdbx_strand_id
1 'polypeptide(L)'
;CQPYSIANKYKKPVDPRINLFQNCLDVIFHKRPSCFILENVITLVTLNQGKYFNEIINQLERDNIYHIYWMKMNSKDYGIPQSRKRVYIIGIRKDVCKKEFQFPKQKKMMSLKQCIDKTDTTKHPIKEANTHLFSIIPKDSIFIDVGFRNCPFPNSGKWSPCLCAQPNLWNVAMGRKASVKEYLMLQGFPTNLKQPVSSHQMKKKIGNSMTVDVIELLMIEIFRSLEWV
;
A
#
# COMPACT_ATOMS: atom_id res chain seq x y z
N CYS A 1 4.81 3.71 -9.27
CA CYS A 1 4.33 2.32 -9.12
C CYS A 1 3.41 1.86 -10.26
N GLN A 2 2.63 2.76 -10.89
CA GLN A 2 1.70 2.34 -11.96
C GLN A 2 2.38 1.64 -13.16
N PRO A 3 3.55 2.08 -13.68
CA PRO A 3 4.25 1.38 -14.77
C PRO A 3 4.62 -0.07 -14.41
N TYR A 4 4.91 -0.33 -13.14
CA TYR A 4 5.39 -1.63 -12.63
C TYR A 4 4.28 -2.53 -12.09
N SER A 5 3.02 -2.04 -12.03
CA SER A 5 1.90 -2.77 -11.45
C SER A 5 1.35 -3.84 -12.40
N ILE A 6 1.07 -5.05 -11.87
CA ILE A 6 0.32 -6.11 -12.58
C ILE A 6 -1.09 -5.62 -12.99
N ALA A 7 -1.70 -4.73 -12.19
CA ALA A 7 -3.01 -4.17 -12.48
C ALA A 7 -3.02 -3.19 -13.67
N ASN A 8 -1.85 -2.81 -14.20
CA ASN A 8 -1.76 -1.95 -15.38
C ASN A 8 -2.01 -2.76 -16.64
N LYS A 9 -3.25 -2.75 -17.12
CA LYS A 9 -3.68 -3.42 -18.36
C LYS A 9 -3.12 -2.77 -19.64
N TYR A 10 -2.68 -1.51 -19.55
CA TYR A 10 -2.21 -0.70 -20.67
C TYR A 10 -0.71 -0.44 -20.57
N LYS A 11 0.08 -1.53 -20.57
CA LYS A 11 1.54 -1.41 -20.65
C LYS A 11 1.91 -0.78 -21.99
N LYS A 12 2.21 0.51 -21.96
CA LYS A 12 2.83 1.18 -23.11
C LYS A 12 4.31 0.76 -23.17
N PRO A 13 4.90 0.59 -24.38
CA PRO A 13 6.31 0.24 -24.51
C PRO A 13 7.24 1.21 -23.78
N VAL A 14 6.85 2.50 -23.71
CA VAL A 14 7.53 3.52 -22.92
C VAL A 14 6.47 4.27 -22.11
N ASP A 15 6.41 4.05 -20.80
CA ASP A 15 5.56 4.83 -19.91
C ASP A 15 6.40 5.99 -19.34
N PRO A 16 6.07 7.26 -19.67
CA PRO A 16 6.87 8.43 -19.24
C PRO A 16 6.96 8.57 -17.72
N ARG A 17 6.07 7.91 -16.97
CA ARG A 17 6.11 7.89 -15.50
C ARG A 17 7.27 7.07 -14.93
N ILE A 18 7.98 6.29 -15.75
CA ILE A 18 9.24 5.63 -15.36
C ILE A 18 10.26 6.67 -14.94
N ASN A 19 10.31 7.81 -15.64
CA ASN A 19 11.24 8.91 -15.35
C ASN A 19 10.96 9.62 -14.02
N LEU A 20 9.76 9.45 -13.42
CA LEU A 20 9.46 10.02 -12.11
C LEU A 20 10.38 9.50 -10.99
N PHE A 21 10.92 8.31 -11.15
CA PHE A 21 11.92 7.81 -10.20
C PHE A 21 13.21 8.62 -10.28
N GLN A 22 13.66 9.00 -11.49
CA GLN A 22 14.84 9.86 -11.65
C GLN A 22 14.64 11.19 -10.91
N ASN A 23 13.47 11.81 -11.01
CA ASN A 23 13.16 13.03 -10.26
C ASN A 23 13.26 12.81 -8.73
N CYS A 24 12.87 11.63 -8.21
CA CYS A 24 13.07 11.31 -6.80
C CYS A 24 14.57 11.24 -6.43
N LEU A 25 15.39 10.62 -7.27
CA LEU A 25 16.85 10.59 -7.08
C LEU A 25 17.44 11.98 -7.08
N ASP A 26 17.05 12.83 -8.06
CA ASP A 26 17.53 14.21 -8.16
C ASP A 26 17.22 15.00 -6.88
N VAL A 27 16.01 14.84 -6.33
CA VAL A 27 15.65 15.46 -5.04
C VAL A 27 16.51 14.91 -3.89
N ILE A 28 16.69 13.59 -3.80
CA ILE A 28 17.48 12.95 -2.73
C ILE A 28 18.93 13.44 -2.77
N PHE A 29 19.56 13.44 -3.94
CA PHE A 29 20.97 13.83 -4.05
C PHE A 29 21.20 15.34 -3.94
N HIS A 30 20.25 16.15 -4.41
CA HIS A 30 20.34 17.60 -4.27
C HIS A 30 20.06 18.08 -2.84
N LYS A 31 18.99 17.56 -2.21
CA LYS A 31 18.58 17.99 -0.84
C LYS A 31 19.33 17.26 0.27
N ARG A 32 19.88 16.10 0.01
CA ARG A 32 20.61 15.25 0.97
C ARG A 32 19.87 15.10 2.32
N PRO A 33 18.59 14.65 2.32
CA PRO A 33 17.85 14.49 3.58
C PRO A 33 18.57 13.51 4.52
N SER A 34 18.34 13.64 5.83
CA SER A 34 18.91 12.72 6.83
C SER A 34 18.44 11.28 6.61
N CYS A 35 17.20 11.11 6.16
CA CYS A 35 16.63 9.83 5.77
C CYS A 35 15.57 9.98 4.69
N PHE A 36 15.23 8.90 4.01
CA PHE A 36 14.10 8.82 3.09
C PHE A 36 13.46 7.44 3.10
N ILE A 37 12.19 7.38 2.72
CA ILE A 37 11.43 6.15 2.48
C ILE A 37 10.91 6.21 1.04
N LEU A 38 11.22 5.19 0.24
CA LEU A 38 10.61 4.98 -1.07
C LEU A 38 9.72 3.73 -1.01
N GLU A 39 8.52 3.82 -1.53
CA GLU A 39 7.56 2.71 -1.60
C GLU A 39 7.23 2.37 -3.05
N ASN A 40 7.11 1.08 -3.34
CA ASN A 40 6.61 0.64 -4.64
C ASN A 40 5.89 -0.71 -4.56
N VAL A 41 5.21 -1.08 -5.66
CA VAL A 41 4.59 -2.40 -5.78
C VAL A 41 5.65 -3.49 -5.78
N ILE A 42 5.32 -4.65 -5.20
CA ILE A 42 6.25 -5.77 -5.04
C ILE A 42 6.82 -6.30 -6.37
N THR A 43 6.04 -6.13 -7.45
CA THR A 43 6.47 -6.55 -8.80
C THR A 43 7.68 -5.80 -9.34
N LEU A 44 7.98 -4.60 -8.82
CA LEU A 44 9.20 -3.88 -9.17
C LEU A 44 10.45 -4.74 -8.91
N VAL A 45 10.45 -5.53 -7.82
CA VAL A 45 11.61 -6.36 -7.42
C VAL A 45 11.85 -7.54 -8.36
N THR A 46 10.80 -8.01 -9.06
CA THR A 46 10.90 -9.20 -9.94
C THR A 46 10.79 -8.87 -11.42
N LEU A 47 10.36 -7.67 -11.75
CA LEU A 47 10.17 -7.25 -13.14
C LEU A 47 11.50 -7.26 -13.89
N ASN A 48 11.48 -7.83 -15.09
CA ASN A 48 12.67 -8.00 -15.92
C ASN A 48 13.83 -8.67 -15.16
N GLN A 49 13.52 -9.78 -14.48
CA GLN A 49 14.48 -10.55 -13.64
C GLN A 49 15.17 -9.70 -12.57
N GLY A 50 14.51 -8.65 -12.07
CA GLY A 50 15.04 -7.74 -11.06
C GLY A 50 15.94 -6.63 -11.59
N LYS A 51 16.21 -6.57 -12.89
CA LYS A 51 17.14 -5.60 -13.48
C LYS A 51 16.81 -4.16 -13.06
N TYR A 52 15.55 -3.73 -13.21
CA TYR A 52 15.13 -2.38 -12.82
C TYR A 52 15.31 -2.08 -11.33
N PHE A 53 15.04 -3.06 -10.49
CA PHE A 53 15.22 -2.90 -9.05
C PHE A 53 16.70 -2.76 -8.68
N ASN A 54 17.55 -3.59 -9.26
CA ASN A 54 18.99 -3.52 -9.03
C ASN A 54 19.59 -2.20 -9.55
N GLU A 55 19.11 -1.69 -10.69
CA GLU A 55 19.50 -0.36 -11.19
C GLU A 55 19.12 0.75 -10.20
N ILE A 56 17.95 0.67 -9.58
CA ILE A 56 17.49 1.61 -8.54
C ILE A 56 18.44 1.58 -7.34
N ILE A 57 18.74 0.40 -6.82
CA ILE A 57 19.62 0.23 -5.66
C ILE A 57 21.02 0.73 -5.98
N ASN A 58 21.60 0.35 -7.11
CA ASN A 58 22.93 0.80 -7.54
C ASN A 58 23.00 2.34 -7.66
N GLN A 59 21.95 2.99 -8.17
CA GLN A 59 21.91 4.45 -8.25
C GLN A 59 21.85 5.10 -6.87
N LEU A 60 21.09 4.53 -5.91
CA LEU A 60 21.02 5.05 -4.54
C LEU A 60 22.34 4.86 -3.77
N GLU A 61 23.13 3.84 -4.10
CA GLU A 61 24.41 3.53 -3.47
C GLU A 61 25.61 4.24 -4.13
N ARG A 62 25.45 4.74 -5.37
CA ARG A 62 26.53 5.24 -6.24
C ARG A 62 27.49 6.21 -5.55
N ASP A 63 26.94 7.19 -4.83
CA ASP A 63 27.73 8.26 -4.23
C ASP A 63 28.13 7.94 -2.77
N ASN A 64 27.85 6.73 -2.30
CA ASN A 64 28.19 6.23 -0.96
C ASN A 64 27.74 7.15 0.22
N ILE A 65 26.69 7.95 -0.01
CA ILE A 65 26.16 8.92 0.96
C ILE A 65 25.22 8.25 1.98
N TYR A 66 24.46 7.26 1.54
CA TYR A 66 23.43 6.60 2.34
C TYR A 66 23.76 5.14 2.65
N HIS A 67 23.36 4.67 3.81
CA HIS A 67 23.08 3.26 4.04
C HIS A 67 21.72 2.94 3.42
N ILE A 68 21.67 1.96 2.53
CA ILE A 68 20.44 1.56 1.82
C ILE A 68 19.97 0.21 2.35
N TYR A 69 18.72 0.17 2.80
CA TYR A 69 18.04 -1.02 3.28
C TYR A 69 16.75 -1.22 2.49
N TRP A 70 16.35 -2.44 2.22
CA TRP A 70 15.06 -2.68 1.61
C TRP A 70 14.42 -3.99 2.06
N MET A 71 13.09 -4.01 2.10
CA MET A 71 12.32 -5.18 2.49
C MET A 71 10.96 -5.22 1.80
N LYS A 72 10.48 -6.43 1.51
CA LYS A 72 9.10 -6.67 1.08
C LYS A 72 8.23 -6.81 2.33
N MET A 73 7.24 -5.93 2.48
CA MET A 73 6.33 -5.93 3.63
C MET A 73 4.88 -6.09 3.17
N ASN A 74 4.05 -6.71 4.01
CA ASN A 74 2.62 -6.81 3.77
C ASN A 74 1.87 -6.20 4.95
N SER A 75 0.97 -5.26 4.72
CA SER A 75 0.26 -4.51 5.78
C SER A 75 -0.41 -5.41 6.82
N LYS A 76 -0.90 -6.60 6.41
CA LYS A 76 -1.52 -7.57 7.32
C LYS A 76 -0.56 -8.11 8.39
N ASP A 77 0.73 -8.08 8.12
CA ASP A 77 1.76 -8.56 9.04
C ASP A 77 2.23 -7.45 10.02
N TYR A 78 1.65 -6.23 9.89
CA TYR A 78 1.96 -5.03 10.68
C TYR A 78 0.71 -4.35 11.26
N GLY A 79 -0.32 -5.14 11.60
CA GLY A 79 -1.49 -4.68 12.35
C GLY A 79 -2.74 -4.44 11.53
N ILE A 80 -2.64 -4.08 10.26
CA ILE A 80 -3.78 -3.70 9.41
C ILE A 80 -4.34 -4.91 8.64
N PRO A 81 -5.67 -5.19 8.70
CA PRO A 81 -6.26 -6.35 8.05
C PRO A 81 -6.49 -6.12 6.53
N GLN A 82 -5.43 -5.75 5.84
CA GLN A 82 -5.38 -5.59 4.39
C GLN A 82 -4.17 -6.33 3.82
N SER A 83 -4.36 -7.15 2.80
CA SER A 83 -3.24 -7.77 2.07
C SER A 83 -2.69 -6.80 1.03
N ARG A 84 -1.76 -5.93 1.46
CA ARG A 84 -1.08 -4.95 0.63
C ARG A 84 0.43 -5.19 0.68
N LYS A 85 0.92 -5.96 -0.30
CA LYS A 85 2.35 -6.25 -0.43
C LYS A 85 3.06 -5.11 -1.15
N ARG A 86 4.12 -4.58 -0.53
CA ARG A 86 4.94 -3.48 -1.06
C ARG A 86 6.41 -3.73 -0.79
N VAL A 87 7.27 -3.15 -1.61
CA VAL A 87 8.69 -3.00 -1.29
C VAL A 87 8.90 -1.61 -0.72
N TYR A 88 9.63 -1.55 0.39
CA TYR A 88 10.09 -0.32 1.03
C TYR A 88 11.60 -0.27 0.91
N ILE A 89 12.13 0.89 0.48
CA ILE A 89 13.56 1.17 0.40
C ILE A 89 13.80 2.33 1.35
N ILE A 90 14.71 2.12 2.31
CA ILE A 90 15.06 3.08 3.34
C ILE A 90 16.48 3.56 3.07
N GLY A 91 16.68 4.86 3.04
CA GLY A 91 18.01 5.46 3.03
C GLY A 91 18.24 6.25 4.29
N ILE A 92 19.36 6.00 4.98
CA ILE A 92 19.80 6.76 6.14
C ILE A 92 21.18 7.33 5.82
N ARG A 93 21.31 8.66 5.88
CA ARG A 93 22.56 9.33 5.53
C ARG A 93 23.65 8.95 6.55
N LYS A 94 24.82 8.57 6.03
CA LYS A 94 25.88 7.93 6.83
C LYS A 94 26.42 8.80 7.95
N ASP A 95 26.52 10.11 7.73
CA ASP A 95 27.05 11.07 8.70
C ASP A 95 26.14 11.28 9.92
N VAL A 96 24.83 10.99 9.80
CA VAL A 96 23.86 11.13 10.89
C VAL A 96 23.40 9.79 11.46
N CYS A 97 23.77 8.67 10.82
CA CYS A 97 23.44 7.33 11.30
C CYS A 97 24.26 6.98 12.54
N LYS A 98 23.59 6.72 13.66
CA LYS A 98 24.23 6.38 14.96
C LYS A 98 24.18 4.89 15.26
N LYS A 99 23.12 4.22 14.81
CA LYS A 99 22.91 2.78 14.97
C LYS A 99 22.47 2.16 13.67
N GLU A 100 22.80 0.90 13.45
CA GLU A 100 22.34 0.16 12.30
C GLU A 100 20.81 0.05 12.29
N PHE A 101 20.19 0.38 11.16
CA PHE A 101 18.74 0.27 10.98
C PHE A 101 18.30 -1.18 10.96
N GLN A 102 17.23 -1.47 11.70
CA GLN A 102 16.55 -2.76 11.69
C GLN A 102 15.10 -2.57 11.25
N PHE A 103 14.63 -3.45 10.37
CA PHE A 103 13.20 -3.44 10.01
C PHE A 103 12.31 -3.79 11.21
N PRO A 104 11.12 -3.18 11.32
CA PRO A 104 10.25 -3.41 12.46
C PRO A 104 9.78 -4.86 12.53
N LYS A 105 9.61 -5.36 13.76
CA LYS A 105 9.03 -6.68 14.03
C LYS A 105 7.56 -6.71 13.60
N GLN A 106 7.10 -7.87 13.15
CA GLN A 106 5.70 -8.08 12.81
C GLN A 106 4.80 -7.83 14.03
N LYS A 107 3.61 -7.28 13.76
CA LYS A 107 2.58 -6.95 14.76
C LYS A 107 1.32 -7.74 14.46
N LYS A 108 0.68 -8.24 15.50
CA LYS A 108 -0.60 -8.98 15.38
C LYS A 108 -1.63 -8.12 14.64
N MET A 109 -2.20 -8.69 13.59
CA MET A 109 -3.25 -8.06 12.79
C MET A 109 -4.55 -7.90 13.62
N MET A 110 -5.18 -6.72 13.53
CA MET A 110 -6.51 -6.51 14.08
C MET A 110 -7.58 -7.32 13.34
N SER A 111 -8.72 -7.55 13.96
CA SER A 111 -9.83 -8.26 13.31
C SER A 111 -10.43 -7.44 12.17
N LEU A 112 -10.62 -8.05 11.00
CA LEU A 112 -11.28 -7.42 9.86
C LEU A 112 -12.69 -6.91 10.19
N LYS A 113 -13.39 -7.57 11.12
CA LYS A 113 -14.72 -7.16 11.60
C LYS A 113 -14.71 -5.77 12.26
N GLN A 114 -13.59 -5.33 12.82
CA GLN A 114 -13.45 -3.99 13.41
C GLN A 114 -13.42 -2.88 12.35
N CYS A 115 -13.15 -3.23 11.09
CA CYS A 115 -13.17 -2.28 9.97
C CYS A 115 -14.55 -2.13 9.32
N ILE A 116 -15.61 -2.75 9.85
CA ILE A 116 -16.97 -2.61 9.33
C ILE A 116 -17.61 -1.32 9.91
N ASP A 117 -17.99 -0.42 9.02
CA ASP A 117 -18.77 0.76 9.37
C ASP A 117 -20.24 0.38 9.51
N LYS A 118 -20.68 0.16 10.74
CA LYS A 118 -22.07 -0.19 11.06
C LYS A 118 -23.03 1.01 10.97
N THR A 119 -22.51 2.23 10.87
CA THR A 119 -23.34 3.45 10.80
C THR A 119 -23.87 3.71 9.39
N ASP A 120 -23.18 3.21 8.37
CA ASP A 120 -23.64 3.31 6.98
C ASP A 120 -24.55 2.11 6.66
N THR A 121 -25.86 2.33 6.70
CA THR A 121 -26.90 1.34 6.41
C THR A 121 -27.36 1.33 4.96
N THR A 122 -26.74 2.12 4.07
CA THR A 122 -27.04 2.18 2.64
C THR A 122 -27.00 0.79 2.02
N LYS A 123 -27.93 0.49 1.13
CA LYS A 123 -27.89 -0.72 0.29
C LYS A 123 -27.59 -0.33 -1.14
N HIS A 124 -26.85 -1.18 -1.82
CA HIS A 124 -26.54 -0.98 -3.23
C HIS A 124 -26.98 -2.23 -4.03
N PRO A 125 -27.59 -2.05 -5.21
CA PRO A 125 -27.90 -3.18 -6.07
C PRO A 125 -26.59 -3.80 -6.59
N ILE A 126 -26.56 -5.13 -6.66
CA ILE A 126 -25.50 -5.87 -7.31
C ILE A 126 -25.67 -5.68 -8.81
N LYS A 127 -24.65 -5.18 -9.49
CA LYS A 127 -24.68 -5.07 -10.96
C LYS A 127 -24.74 -6.46 -11.59
N GLU A 128 -25.51 -6.61 -12.63
CA GLU A 128 -25.68 -7.87 -13.39
C GLU A 128 -24.33 -8.53 -13.75
N ALA A 129 -23.36 -7.73 -14.23
CA ALA A 129 -22.00 -8.19 -14.55
C ALA A 129 -21.23 -8.81 -13.35
N ASN A 130 -21.70 -8.63 -12.12
CA ASN A 130 -21.09 -9.15 -10.90
C ASN A 130 -21.91 -10.30 -10.27
N THR A 131 -23.09 -10.65 -10.80
CA THR A 131 -23.99 -11.65 -10.22
C THR A 131 -23.29 -13.00 -10.01
N HIS A 132 -22.57 -13.48 -11.03
CA HIS A 132 -21.78 -14.71 -10.95
C HIS A 132 -20.72 -14.62 -9.83
N LEU A 133 -20.06 -13.48 -9.68
CA LEU A 133 -19.07 -13.27 -8.63
C LEU A 133 -19.69 -13.47 -7.24
N PHE A 134 -20.88 -12.92 -7.02
CA PHE A 134 -21.58 -13.03 -5.73
C PHE A 134 -22.11 -14.44 -5.45
N SER A 135 -22.35 -15.27 -6.45
CA SER A 135 -22.78 -16.66 -6.25
C SER A 135 -21.66 -17.58 -5.75
N ILE A 136 -20.39 -17.21 -5.95
CA ILE A 136 -19.22 -18.02 -5.58
C ILE A 136 -18.45 -17.46 -4.37
N ILE A 137 -18.96 -16.38 -3.75
CA ILE A 137 -18.33 -15.77 -2.57
C ILE A 137 -18.31 -16.76 -1.40
N PRO A 138 -17.15 -17.00 -0.74
CA PRO A 138 -17.11 -17.73 0.52
C PRO A 138 -18.02 -17.07 1.57
N LYS A 139 -18.76 -17.88 2.34
CA LYS A 139 -19.77 -17.41 3.31
C LYS A 139 -19.21 -16.46 4.39
N ASP A 140 -17.96 -16.57 4.71
CA ASP A 140 -17.26 -15.76 5.72
C ASP A 140 -16.58 -14.51 5.17
N SER A 141 -16.74 -14.21 3.87
CA SER A 141 -16.17 -13.02 3.24
C SER A 141 -16.80 -11.75 3.77
N ILE A 142 -15.97 -10.78 4.16
CA ILE A 142 -16.41 -9.45 4.64
C ILE A 142 -16.22 -8.41 3.54
N PHE A 143 -15.04 -8.36 2.92
CA PHE A 143 -14.72 -7.43 1.84
C PHE A 143 -14.23 -8.17 0.59
N ILE A 144 -14.72 -7.76 -0.57
CA ILE A 144 -14.30 -8.28 -1.87
C ILE A 144 -14.00 -7.14 -2.83
N ASP A 145 -13.07 -7.34 -3.76
CA ASP A 145 -12.83 -6.41 -4.89
C ASP A 145 -13.62 -6.86 -6.10
N VAL A 146 -14.72 -6.17 -6.41
CA VAL A 146 -15.59 -6.48 -7.55
C VAL A 146 -15.01 -6.04 -8.91
N GLY A 147 -13.88 -5.35 -8.91
CA GLY A 147 -13.16 -4.96 -10.14
C GLY A 147 -12.12 -5.99 -10.59
N PHE A 148 -11.76 -6.94 -9.74
CA PHE A 148 -10.72 -7.94 -10.02
C PHE A 148 -11.33 -9.30 -10.34
N ARG A 149 -11.65 -9.53 -11.61
CA ARG A 149 -12.41 -10.70 -12.06
C ARG A 149 -11.67 -12.03 -11.95
N ASN A 150 -10.33 -12.04 -11.97
CA ASN A 150 -9.54 -13.27 -12.09
C ASN A 150 -9.08 -13.87 -10.76
N CYS A 151 -9.17 -13.16 -9.65
CA CYS A 151 -8.85 -13.66 -8.31
C CYS A 151 -9.63 -12.87 -7.26
N PRO A 152 -10.95 -13.05 -7.20
CA PRO A 152 -11.82 -12.22 -6.38
C PRO A 152 -11.63 -12.43 -4.87
N PHE A 153 -11.16 -13.62 -4.43
CA PHE A 153 -11.21 -14.02 -3.02
C PHE A 153 -9.93 -14.72 -2.55
N PRO A 154 -8.81 -14.02 -2.43
CA PRO A 154 -7.58 -14.66 -1.97
C PRO A 154 -7.68 -15.17 -0.53
N ASN A 155 -8.65 -14.70 0.27
CA ASN A 155 -8.72 -15.04 1.71
C ASN A 155 -10.12 -14.79 2.28
N SER A 156 -10.85 -15.85 2.46
CA SER A 156 -12.12 -15.85 3.15
C SER A 156 -12.05 -15.15 4.51
N GLY A 157 -12.69 -14.00 4.65
CA GLY A 157 -12.98 -13.33 5.92
C GLY A 157 -11.80 -12.85 6.79
N LYS A 158 -10.55 -13.21 6.49
CA LYS A 158 -9.42 -12.90 7.37
C LYS A 158 -8.85 -11.49 7.17
N TRP A 159 -8.72 -11.03 5.93
CA TRP A 159 -8.22 -9.70 5.58
C TRP A 159 -8.84 -9.18 4.29
N SER A 160 -8.83 -7.87 4.09
CA SER A 160 -9.32 -7.20 2.88
C SER A 160 -8.34 -7.38 1.71
N PRO A 161 -8.84 -7.41 0.47
CA PRO A 161 -8.01 -7.18 -0.71
C PRO A 161 -7.25 -5.85 -0.63
N CYS A 162 -6.19 -5.72 -1.45
CA CYS A 162 -5.45 -4.47 -1.57
C CYS A 162 -6.34 -3.33 -2.08
N LEU A 163 -6.39 -2.22 -1.36
CA LEU A 163 -7.03 -1.01 -1.84
C LEU A 163 -6.24 -0.43 -3.02
N CYS A 164 -6.92 -0.23 -4.13
CA CYS A 164 -6.36 0.31 -5.36
C CYS A 164 -6.93 1.70 -5.67
N ALA A 165 -6.35 2.37 -6.68
CA ALA A 165 -6.85 3.65 -7.18
C ALA A 165 -8.28 3.57 -7.75
N GLN A 166 -8.72 2.38 -8.16
CA GLN A 166 -10.11 2.13 -8.52
C GLN A 166 -10.86 1.61 -7.29
N PRO A 167 -11.84 2.36 -6.75
CA PRO A 167 -12.52 2.02 -5.51
C PRO A 167 -13.64 0.99 -5.74
N ASN A 168 -13.27 -0.25 -5.95
CA ASN A 168 -14.18 -1.36 -6.25
C ASN A 168 -14.46 -2.26 -5.03
N LEU A 169 -14.04 -1.87 -3.83
CA LEU A 169 -14.26 -2.67 -2.64
C LEU A 169 -15.75 -2.71 -2.27
N TRP A 170 -16.25 -3.93 -2.04
CA TRP A 170 -17.61 -4.20 -1.61
C TRP A 170 -17.58 -4.82 -0.22
N ASN A 171 -18.43 -4.32 0.68
CA ASN A 171 -18.69 -4.91 1.98
C ASN A 171 -19.84 -5.90 1.83
N VAL A 172 -19.52 -7.19 1.83
CA VAL A 172 -20.50 -8.28 1.65
C VAL A 172 -21.42 -8.38 2.85
N ALA A 173 -20.88 -8.24 4.08
CA ALA A 173 -21.65 -8.34 5.31
C ALA A 173 -22.74 -7.26 5.42
N MET A 174 -22.50 -6.08 4.83
CA MET A 174 -23.45 -4.96 4.84
C MET A 174 -24.28 -4.86 3.54
N GLY A 175 -23.97 -5.65 2.50
CA GLY A 175 -24.66 -5.64 1.20
C GLY A 175 -24.52 -4.32 0.44
N ARG A 176 -23.32 -3.69 0.50
CA ARG A 176 -23.07 -2.38 -0.13
C ARG A 176 -21.62 -2.19 -0.56
N LYS A 177 -21.36 -1.16 -1.34
CA LYS A 177 -20.00 -0.69 -1.57
C LYS A 177 -19.38 -0.26 -0.25
N ALA A 178 -18.10 -0.55 -0.05
CA ALA A 178 -17.39 -0.12 1.15
C ALA A 178 -17.43 1.42 1.31
N SER A 179 -17.67 1.90 2.55
CA SER A 179 -17.73 3.33 2.88
C SER A 179 -16.34 3.97 2.86
N VAL A 180 -16.27 5.31 2.87
CA VAL A 180 -14.99 6.03 3.04
C VAL A 180 -14.34 5.68 4.38
N LYS A 181 -15.14 5.56 5.43
CA LYS A 181 -14.67 5.21 6.77
C LYS A 181 -14.02 3.81 6.81
N GLU A 182 -14.57 2.84 6.09
CA GLU A 182 -13.97 1.51 5.93
C GLU A 182 -12.64 1.57 5.18
N TYR A 183 -12.55 2.38 4.11
CA TYR A 183 -11.28 2.61 3.40
C TYR A 183 -10.22 3.23 4.32
N LEU A 184 -10.60 4.22 5.16
CA LEU A 184 -9.70 4.83 6.13
C LEU A 184 -9.17 3.81 7.13
N MET A 185 -10.06 3.04 7.76
CA MET A 185 -9.69 1.99 8.72
C MET A 185 -8.77 0.94 8.10
N LEU A 186 -9.09 0.47 6.89
CA LEU A 186 -8.30 -0.53 6.18
C LEU A 186 -6.92 -0.02 5.73
N GLN A 187 -6.68 1.29 5.76
CA GLN A 187 -5.38 1.88 5.43
C GLN A 187 -4.66 2.45 6.66
N GLY A 188 -5.28 2.36 7.86
CA GLY A 188 -4.72 2.85 9.12
C GLY A 188 -4.93 4.35 9.36
N PHE A 189 -5.78 5.02 8.59
CA PHE A 189 -6.09 6.43 8.81
C PHE A 189 -7.13 6.64 9.93
N PRO A 190 -7.06 7.77 10.64
CA PRO A 190 -8.13 8.19 11.53
C PRO A 190 -9.47 8.33 10.80
N THR A 191 -10.55 7.87 11.41
CA THR A 191 -11.89 7.88 10.77
C THR A 191 -12.59 9.24 10.78
N ASN A 192 -12.05 10.20 11.51
CA ASN A 192 -12.56 11.57 11.64
C ASN A 192 -11.88 12.56 10.67
N LEU A 193 -11.15 12.07 9.67
CA LEU A 193 -10.56 12.93 8.65
C LEU A 193 -11.64 13.72 7.89
N LYS A 194 -11.42 15.01 7.71
CA LYS A 194 -12.27 15.85 6.86
C LYS A 194 -12.27 15.33 5.42
N GLN A 195 -13.45 15.28 4.81
CA GLN A 195 -13.63 14.83 3.44
C GLN A 195 -13.93 16.03 2.52
N PRO A 196 -12.91 16.75 2.00
CA PRO A 196 -13.12 17.94 1.16
C PRO A 196 -13.44 17.60 -0.30
N VAL A 197 -13.49 16.32 -0.64
CA VAL A 197 -13.72 15.80 -2.01
C VAL A 197 -14.83 14.75 -1.99
N SER A 198 -15.33 14.36 -3.17
CA SER A 198 -16.34 13.31 -3.27
C SER A 198 -15.84 11.98 -2.67
N SER A 199 -16.79 11.13 -2.21
CA SER A 199 -16.46 9.81 -1.65
C SER A 199 -15.66 8.94 -2.63
N HIS A 200 -15.93 9.03 -3.93
CA HIS A 200 -15.15 8.33 -4.95
C HIS A 200 -13.69 8.82 -4.99
N GLN A 201 -13.50 10.12 -5.02
CA GLN A 201 -12.15 10.71 -5.02
C GLN A 201 -11.39 10.44 -3.73
N MET A 202 -12.08 10.48 -2.57
CA MET A 202 -11.47 10.16 -1.27
C MET A 202 -10.97 8.72 -1.24
N LYS A 203 -11.81 7.74 -1.62
CA LYS A 203 -11.43 6.33 -1.71
C LYS A 203 -10.25 6.10 -2.67
N LYS A 204 -10.24 6.80 -3.81
CA LYS A 204 -9.12 6.76 -4.77
C LYS A 204 -7.81 7.27 -4.15
N LYS A 205 -7.85 8.37 -3.39
CA LYS A 205 -6.70 8.93 -2.67
C LYS A 205 -6.19 7.95 -1.61
N ILE A 206 -7.10 7.39 -0.80
CA ILE A 206 -6.76 6.41 0.23
C ILE A 206 -6.12 5.16 -0.41
N GLY A 207 -6.67 4.64 -1.51
CA GLY A 207 -6.08 3.50 -2.23
C GLY A 207 -4.68 3.77 -2.81
N ASN A 208 -4.40 5.02 -3.17
CA ASN A 208 -3.07 5.44 -3.65
C ASN A 208 -2.07 5.75 -2.53
N SER A 209 -2.53 5.87 -1.28
CA SER A 209 -1.65 6.17 -0.15
C SER A 209 -0.87 4.94 0.33
N MET A 210 0.11 5.17 1.18
CA MET A 210 0.80 4.14 1.95
C MET A 210 -0.04 3.75 3.17
N THR A 211 0.17 2.53 3.71
CA THR A 211 -0.47 2.11 4.96
C THR A 211 0.18 2.83 6.13
N VAL A 212 -0.62 3.54 6.93
CA VAL A 212 -0.14 4.42 8.01
C VAL A 212 0.68 3.64 9.03
N ASP A 213 0.16 2.54 9.57
CA ASP A 213 0.85 1.70 10.57
C ASP A 213 2.23 1.20 10.10
N VAL A 214 2.37 0.87 8.81
CA VAL A 214 3.67 0.44 8.27
C VAL A 214 4.65 1.59 8.25
N ILE A 215 4.22 2.78 7.80
CA ILE A 215 5.07 3.97 7.77
C ILE A 215 5.45 4.40 9.18
N GLU A 216 4.51 4.39 10.12
CA GLU A 216 4.77 4.72 11.53
C GLU A 216 5.87 3.81 12.12
N LEU A 217 5.74 2.49 11.95
CA LEU A 217 6.73 1.53 12.43
C LEU A 217 8.10 1.74 11.77
N LEU A 218 8.15 1.99 10.46
CA LEU A 218 9.41 2.29 9.77
C LEU A 218 10.03 3.59 10.28
N MET A 219 9.24 4.64 10.51
CA MET A 219 9.73 5.92 11.04
C MET A 219 10.29 5.77 12.46
N ILE A 220 9.65 4.98 13.33
CA ILE A 220 10.17 4.69 14.67
C ILE A 220 11.56 4.05 14.58
N GLU A 221 11.76 3.04 13.73
CA GLU A 221 13.06 2.39 13.59
C GLU A 221 14.12 3.31 12.95
N ILE A 222 13.72 4.16 11.99
CA ILE A 222 14.60 5.19 11.43
C ILE A 222 15.05 6.17 12.53
N PHE A 223 14.11 6.66 13.35
CA PHE A 223 14.43 7.61 14.43
C PHE A 223 15.32 6.99 15.50
N ARG A 224 15.15 5.69 15.79
CA ARG A 224 16.08 4.94 16.66
C ARG A 224 17.49 4.87 16.07
N SER A 225 17.61 4.69 14.76
CA SER A 225 18.91 4.66 14.07
C SER A 225 19.60 6.02 14.06
N LEU A 226 18.82 7.10 14.16
CA LEU A 226 19.30 8.48 14.25
C LEU A 226 19.48 8.98 15.70
N GLU A 227 19.06 8.19 16.70
CA GLU A 227 18.98 8.59 18.12
C GLU A 227 18.12 9.84 18.36
N TRP A 228 17.03 9.97 17.60
CA TRP A 228 16.04 11.03 17.76
C TRP A 228 14.91 10.67 18.74
N VAL A 229 14.79 9.37 19.09
CA VAL A 229 13.86 8.77 20.06
C VAL A 229 14.52 7.57 20.74
#